data_c1d6ead252519cbd32f96481b3992a57
#
_entry.id   c1d6ead252519cbd32f96481b3992a57
#
_cell.length_a   1.000
_cell.length_b   1.000
_cell.length_c   1.000
_cell.angle_alpha   90.00
_cell.angle_beta   90.00
_cell.angle_gamma   90.00
#
_symmetry.space_group_name_H-M   'P 1'
#
loop_
_entity.id
_entity.type
_entity.pdbx_description
1 polymer ?
#
loop_
_entity_poly.entity_id
_entity_poly.type
_entity_poly.pdbx_seq_one_letter_code
_entity_poly.pdbx_strand_id
1 'polypeptide(L)'
;MDVIPAVEEKKVPWRFEGWLLLLAFGILVSPFRLSFNFWRTYSPIWNDGTLHDIMVTASLGFKLVIISEIVANVVFLGLSTFLIYLFLKKKAAFKTWYFIVAASSMAFFIANSLVVILVFPNIPVVGADILKSLLSSSIALFIWAPYLFKSERSRNTFVL
;
A
#
# COMPACT_ATOMS: atom_id res chain seq x y z
N MET A 1 51.34 0.67 -28.78
CA MET A 1 49.87 0.80 -28.96
C MET A 1 49.26 -0.21 -28.03
N ASP A 2 49.05 0.20 -26.75
CA ASP A 2 48.53 -0.69 -25.71
C ASP A 2 47.00 -0.75 -25.84
N VAL A 3 46.52 -1.93 -26.19
CA VAL A 3 45.07 -2.24 -26.27
C VAL A 3 44.58 -2.35 -24.85
N ILE A 4 43.85 -1.34 -24.37
CA ILE A 4 43.15 -1.40 -23.11
C ILE A 4 42.12 -2.52 -23.22
N PRO A 5 42.16 -3.58 -22.36
CA PRO A 5 41.16 -4.63 -22.41
C PRO A 5 39.82 -4.03 -22.01
N ALA A 6 38.80 -4.25 -22.85
CA ALA A 6 37.44 -3.88 -22.56
C ALA A 6 37.03 -4.51 -21.22
N VAL A 7 36.68 -3.69 -20.26
CA VAL A 7 36.11 -4.12 -18.99
C VAL A 7 34.79 -4.82 -19.33
N GLU A 8 34.79 -6.15 -19.31
CA GLU A 8 33.56 -6.94 -19.38
C GLU A 8 32.67 -6.52 -18.21
N GLU A 9 31.60 -5.79 -18.50
CA GLU A 9 30.50 -5.55 -17.54
C GLU A 9 29.97 -6.90 -17.12
N LYS A 10 30.39 -7.34 -15.95
CA LYS A 10 29.92 -8.56 -15.30
C LYS A 10 28.43 -8.39 -15.04
N LYS A 11 27.59 -8.82 -15.97
CA LYS A 11 26.14 -8.92 -15.80
C LYS A 11 25.90 -9.79 -14.57
N VAL A 12 25.67 -9.15 -13.42
CA VAL A 12 25.33 -9.85 -12.19
C VAL A 12 24.02 -10.60 -12.44
N PRO A 13 24.03 -11.95 -12.33
CA PRO A 13 22.83 -12.72 -12.62
C PRO A 13 21.70 -12.32 -11.66
N TRP A 14 20.52 -12.25 -12.20
CA TRP A 14 19.25 -11.92 -11.60
C TRP A 14 18.95 -12.84 -10.41
N ARG A 15 19.20 -12.41 -9.20
CA ARG A 15 18.81 -13.14 -8.01
C ARG A 15 17.94 -12.24 -7.15
N PHE A 16 16.63 -12.53 -7.17
CA PHE A 16 15.75 -12.08 -6.10
C PHE A 16 16.15 -12.83 -4.82
N GLU A 17 17.15 -12.34 -4.11
CA GLU A 17 17.65 -12.97 -2.89
C GLU A 17 17.41 -12.06 -1.69
N GLY A 18 17.10 -12.68 -0.56
CA GLY A 18 16.96 -12.01 0.73
C GLY A 18 15.74 -11.08 0.82
N TRP A 19 15.95 -9.90 1.33
CA TRP A 19 14.90 -8.91 1.64
C TRP A 19 14.07 -8.47 0.44
N LEU A 20 14.64 -8.46 -0.77
CA LEU A 20 13.91 -8.09 -1.99
C LEU A 20 12.84 -9.14 -2.35
N LEU A 21 13.08 -10.42 -2.06
CA LEU A 21 12.09 -11.47 -2.23
C LEU A 21 10.91 -11.30 -1.26
N LEU A 22 11.21 -10.96 -0.01
CA LEU A 22 10.17 -10.70 0.98
C LEU A 22 9.30 -9.49 0.61
N LEU A 23 9.94 -8.43 0.12
CA LEU A 23 9.23 -7.27 -0.42
C LEU A 23 8.35 -7.64 -1.61
N ALA A 24 8.90 -8.42 -2.56
CA ALA A 24 8.16 -8.90 -3.74
C ALA A 24 6.91 -9.68 -3.33
N PHE A 25 7.04 -10.61 -2.38
CA PHE A 25 5.92 -11.36 -1.85
C PHE A 25 4.87 -10.44 -1.21
N GLY A 26 5.29 -9.48 -0.39
CA GLY A 26 4.39 -8.49 0.23
C GLY A 26 3.61 -7.68 -0.80
N ILE A 27 4.27 -7.23 -1.88
CA ILE A 27 3.64 -6.46 -2.96
C ILE A 27 2.65 -7.32 -3.74
N LEU A 28 3.01 -8.56 -4.07
CA LEU A 28 2.14 -9.47 -4.82
C LEU A 28 0.88 -9.85 -4.02
N VAL A 29 1.00 -10.02 -2.72
CA VAL A 29 -0.11 -10.38 -1.82
C VAL A 29 -1.00 -9.17 -1.50
N SER A 30 -0.46 -7.94 -1.59
CA SER A 30 -1.18 -6.73 -1.16
C SER A 30 -2.56 -6.52 -1.80
N PRO A 31 -2.78 -6.65 -3.13
CA PRO A 31 -4.09 -6.46 -3.72
C PRO A 31 -5.09 -7.53 -3.31
N PHE A 32 -4.65 -8.77 -3.11
CA PHE A 32 -5.52 -9.85 -2.62
C PHE A 32 -5.99 -9.57 -1.20
N ARG A 33 -5.07 -9.13 -0.33
CA ARG A 33 -5.40 -8.75 1.04
C ARG A 33 -6.37 -7.57 1.08
N LEU A 34 -6.15 -6.54 0.24
CA LEU A 34 -7.03 -5.39 0.14
C LEU A 34 -8.42 -5.79 -0.36
N SER A 35 -8.50 -6.59 -1.42
CA SER A 35 -9.77 -7.09 -1.96
C SER A 35 -10.52 -7.95 -0.95
N PHE A 36 -9.82 -8.83 -0.24
CA PHE A 36 -10.44 -9.68 0.79
C PHE A 36 -10.97 -8.85 1.96
N ASN A 37 -10.20 -7.88 2.46
CA ASN A 37 -10.64 -6.99 3.53
C ASN A 37 -11.82 -6.14 3.09
N PHE A 38 -11.78 -5.58 1.89
CA PHE A 38 -12.88 -4.83 1.30
C PHE A 38 -14.16 -5.67 1.23
N TRP A 39 -14.08 -6.88 0.68
CA TRP A 39 -15.21 -7.79 0.61
C TRP A 39 -15.76 -8.13 1.99
N ARG A 40 -14.89 -8.52 2.93
CA ARG A 40 -15.28 -8.87 4.29
C ARG A 40 -16.00 -7.71 5.01
N THR A 41 -15.54 -6.49 4.81
CA THR A 41 -16.10 -5.31 5.48
C THR A 41 -17.43 -4.88 4.86
N TYR A 42 -17.52 -4.88 3.53
CA TYR A 42 -18.66 -4.26 2.85
C TYR A 42 -19.71 -5.26 2.35
N SER A 43 -19.40 -6.56 2.19
CA SER A 43 -20.39 -7.53 1.72
C SER A 43 -21.62 -7.66 2.62
N PRO A 44 -21.51 -7.63 3.96
CA PRO A 44 -22.72 -7.64 4.81
C PRO A 44 -23.59 -6.40 4.56
N ILE A 45 -22.96 -5.22 4.48
CA ILE A 45 -23.64 -3.94 4.28
C ILE A 45 -24.42 -3.89 2.97
N TRP A 46 -23.91 -4.54 1.91
CA TRP A 46 -24.59 -4.61 0.62
C TRP A 46 -25.70 -5.66 0.57
N ASN A 47 -25.47 -6.82 1.18
CA ASN A 47 -26.43 -7.93 1.13
C ASN A 47 -27.67 -7.68 1.98
N ASP A 48 -27.50 -6.98 3.12
CA ASP A 48 -28.57 -6.75 4.08
C ASP A 48 -29.35 -5.44 3.82
N GLY A 49 -29.02 -4.71 2.74
CA GLY A 49 -29.64 -3.41 2.44
C GLY A 49 -29.22 -2.26 3.36
N THR A 50 -28.34 -2.51 4.33
CA THR A 50 -27.86 -1.54 5.31
C THR A 50 -27.21 -0.32 4.65
N LEU A 51 -26.59 -0.50 3.46
CA LEU A 51 -26.01 0.63 2.72
C LEU A 51 -27.08 1.63 2.30
N HIS A 52 -28.25 1.15 1.83
CA HIS A 52 -29.38 2.01 1.49
C HIS A 52 -29.87 2.78 2.71
N ASP A 53 -30.06 2.10 3.83
CA ASP A 53 -30.52 2.72 5.07
C ASP A 53 -29.53 3.78 5.59
N ILE A 54 -28.24 3.49 5.53
CA ILE A 54 -27.19 4.46 5.85
C ILE A 54 -27.28 5.68 4.94
N MET A 55 -27.44 5.49 3.64
CA MET A 55 -27.53 6.59 2.68
C MET A 55 -28.79 7.44 2.85
N VAL A 56 -29.85 6.91 3.42
CA VAL A 56 -31.10 7.65 3.68
C VAL A 56 -31.07 8.31 5.08
N THR A 57 -30.73 7.55 6.13
CA THR A 57 -30.96 7.95 7.52
C THR A 57 -29.75 8.51 8.25
N ALA A 58 -28.53 8.15 7.83
CA ALA A 58 -27.33 8.56 8.53
C ALA A 58 -26.98 10.04 8.38
N SER A 59 -26.22 10.58 9.33
CA SER A 59 -25.69 11.94 9.26
C SER A 59 -24.75 12.12 8.07
N LEU A 60 -24.63 13.36 7.57
CA LEU A 60 -23.74 13.69 6.46
C LEU A 60 -22.29 13.27 6.75
N GLY A 61 -21.81 13.49 7.98
CA GLY A 61 -20.46 13.08 8.38
C GLY A 61 -20.23 11.57 8.23
N PHE A 62 -21.19 10.75 8.64
CA PHE A 62 -21.11 9.29 8.50
C PHE A 62 -21.09 8.83 7.05
N LYS A 63 -21.94 9.41 6.21
CA LYS A 63 -21.96 9.14 4.76
C LYS A 63 -20.61 9.46 4.11
N LEU A 64 -20.03 10.62 4.44
CA LEU A 64 -18.74 11.05 3.89
C LEU A 64 -17.61 10.10 4.33
N VAL A 65 -17.58 9.64 5.57
CA VAL A 65 -16.61 8.66 6.05
C VAL A 65 -16.70 7.37 5.23
N ILE A 66 -17.87 6.77 5.10
CA ILE A 66 -18.04 5.51 4.36
C ILE A 66 -17.68 5.68 2.89
N ILE A 67 -18.13 6.75 2.23
CA ILE A 67 -17.80 7.00 0.83
C ILE A 67 -16.30 7.18 0.64
N SER A 68 -15.65 7.95 1.52
CA SER A 68 -14.20 8.17 1.45
C SER A 68 -13.41 6.87 1.63
N GLU A 69 -13.84 5.99 2.52
CA GLU A 69 -13.22 4.68 2.72
C GLU A 69 -13.37 3.76 1.51
N ILE A 70 -14.57 3.70 0.92
CA ILE A 70 -14.82 2.91 -0.29
C ILE A 70 -13.93 3.41 -1.44
N VAL A 71 -13.93 4.72 -1.69
CA VAL A 71 -13.12 5.35 -2.74
C VAL A 71 -11.64 5.08 -2.51
N ALA A 72 -11.15 5.29 -1.28
CA ALA A 72 -9.76 5.06 -0.94
C ALA A 72 -9.35 3.59 -1.15
N ASN A 73 -10.18 2.63 -0.75
CA ASN A 73 -9.91 1.21 -0.98
C ASN A 73 -9.78 0.88 -2.47
N VAL A 74 -10.66 1.41 -3.32
CA VAL A 74 -10.59 1.22 -4.77
C VAL A 74 -9.31 1.85 -5.34
N VAL A 75 -8.97 3.07 -4.92
CA VAL A 75 -7.74 3.76 -5.34
C VAL A 75 -6.50 2.98 -4.90
N PHE A 76 -6.41 2.55 -3.65
CA PHE A 76 -5.27 1.77 -3.16
C PHE A 76 -5.16 0.39 -3.81
N LEU A 77 -6.28 -0.24 -4.18
CA LEU A 77 -6.28 -1.47 -4.96
C LEU A 77 -5.67 -1.23 -6.35
N GLY A 78 -6.06 -0.17 -7.03
CA GLY A 78 -5.47 0.23 -8.31
C GLY A 78 -3.97 0.55 -8.19
N LEU A 79 -3.58 1.32 -7.17
CA LEU A 79 -2.18 1.66 -6.91
C LEU A 79 -1.33 0.44 -6.56
N SER A 80 -1.86 -0.52 -5.78
CA SER A 80 -1.13 -1.77 -5.46
C SER A 80 -0.91 -2.62 -6.70
N THR A 81 -1.90 -2.69 -7.60
CA THR A 81 -1.77 -3.37 -8.90
C THR A 81 -0.75 -2.67 -9.80
N PHE A 82 -0.76 -1.34 -9.81
CA PHE A 82 0.23 -0.54 -10.53
C PHE A 82 1.66 -0.74 -10.00
N LEU A 83 1.82 -0.86 -8.68
CA LEU A 83 3.12 -1.19 -8.08
C LEU A 83 3.63 -2.57 -8.52
N ILE A 84 2.75 -3.57 -8.64
CA ILE A 84 3.13 -4.89 -9.19
C ILE A 84 3.64 -4.73 -10.62
N TYR A 85 2.94 -3.98 -11.46
CA TYR A 85 3.38 -3.72 -12.83
C TYR A 85 4.76 -3.06 -12.88
N LEU A 86 5.00 -2.00 -12.10
CA LEU A 86 6.29 -1.33 -12.03
C LEU A 86 7.40 -2.24 -11.51
N PHE A 87 7.09 -3.08 -10.52
CA PHE A 87 8.01 -4.05 -9.95
C PHE A 87 8.45 -5.10 -10.98
N LEU A 88 7.47 -5.72 -11.66
CA LEU A 88 7.74 -6.75 -12.68
C LEU A 88 8.50 -6.18 -13.89
N LYS A 89 8.19 -4.94 -14.28
CA LYS A 89 8.88 -4.22 -15.36
C LYS A 89 10.21 -3.58 -14.92
N LYS A 90 10.58 -3.71 -13.62
CA LYS A 90 11.84 -3.20 -13.03
C LYS A 90 12.09 -1.72 -13.26
N LYS A 91 11.03 -0.95 -13.33
CA LYS A 91 11.14 0.49 -13.59
C LYS A 91 11.75 1.22 -12.40
N ALA A 92 12.67 2.16 -12.66
CA ALA A 92 13.25 3.03 -11.64
C ALA A 92 12.19 3.80 -10.85
N ALA A 93 11.09 4.15 -11.51
CA ALA A 93 9.92 4.80 -10.91
C ALA A 93 9.27 3.97 -9.77
N PHE A 94 9.49 2.65 -9.72
CA PHE A 94 8.93 1.79 -8.69
C PHE A 94 9.24 2.28 -7.26
N LYS A 95 10.48 2.68 -6.99
CA LYS A 95 10.91 3.15 -5.65
C LYS A 95 10.13 4.37 -5.19
N THR A 96 10.00 5.34 -6.09
CA THR A 96 9.26 6.58 -5.81
C THR A 96 7.77 6.31 -5.62
N TRP A 97 7.16 5.51 -6.48
CA TRP A 97 5.75 5.16 -6.38
C TRP A 97 5.46 4.32 -5.13
N TYR A 98 6.36 3.40 -4.76
CA TYR A 98 6.23 2.64 -3.51
C TYR A 98 6.20 3.57 -2.30
N PHE A 99 7.12 4.55 -2.24
CA PHE A 99 7.14 5.54 -1.16
C PHE A 99 5.86 6.39 -1.14
N ILE A 100 5.42 6.89 -2.29
CA ILE A 100 4.18 7.69 -2.40
C ILE A 100 2.99 6.89 -1.90
N VAL A 101 2.82 5.64 -2.35
CA VAL A 101 1.70 4.78 -1.94
C VAL A 101 1.77 4.47 -0.44
N ALA A 102 2.94 4.15 0.10
CA ALA A 102 3.10 3.88 1.53
C ALA A 102 2.81 5.14 2.38
N ALA A 103 3.33 6.31 1.98
CA ALA A 103 3.10 7.56 2.68
C ALA A 103 1.62 8.01 2.60
N SER A 104 1.01 7.93 1.42
CA SER A 104 -0.40 8.30 1.23
C SER A 104 -1.35 7.36 1.98
N SER A 105 -1.06 6.06 2.04
CA SER A 105 -1.88 5.11 2.81
C SER A 105 -1.80 5.39 4.31
N MET A 106 -0.62 5.70 4.84
CA MET A 106 -0.45 6.07 6.24
C MET A 106 -1.16 7.40 6.56
N ALA A 107 -1.00 8.41 5.70
CA ALA A 107 -1.65 9.71 5.86
C ALA A 107 -3.19 9.59 5.82
N PHE A 108 -3.72 8.84 4.86
CA PHE A 108 -5.16 8.57 4.76
C PHE A 108 -5.67 7.87 6.02
N PHE A 109 -4.95 6.86 6.50
CA PHE A 109 -5.35 6.10 7.68
C PHE A 109 -5.40 7.00 8.93
N ILE A 110 -4.39 7.86 9.14
CA ILE A 110 -4.36 8.81 10.26
C ILE A 110 -5.52 9.81 10.12
N ALA A 111 -5.70 10.41 8.93
CA ALA A 111 -6.76 11.37 8.68
C ALA A 111 -8.16 10.76 8.91
N ASN A 112 -8.40 9.56 8.40
CA ASN A 112 -9.67 8.85 8.58
C ASN A 112 -9.92 8.53 10.06
N SER A 113 -8.92 8.07 10.81
CA SER A 113 -9.03 7.80 12.25
C SER A 113 -9.37 9.08 13.03
N LEU A 114 -8.76 10.22 12.69
CA LEU A 114 -9.08 11.50 13.32
C LEU A 114 -10.53 11.94 13.03
N VAL A 115 -10.98 11.80 11.78
CA VAL A 115 -12.36 12.12 11.41
C VAL A 115 -13.35 11.24 12.17
N VAL A 116 -13.10 9.95 12.29
CA VAL A 116 -13.96 9.02 13.05
C VAL A 116 -14.02 9.41 14.52
N ILE A 117 -12.90 9.79 15.16
CA ILE A 117 -12.88 10.25 16.55
C ILE A 117 -13.71 11.53 16.73
N LEU A 118 -13.62 12.46 15.78
CA LEU A 118 -14.35 13.73 15.85
C LEU A 118 -15.85 13.57 15.61
N VAL A 119 -16.23 12.68 14.68
CA VAL A 119 -17.64 12.44 14.33
C VAL A 119 -18.34 11.52 15.33
N PHE A 120 -17.59 10.59 15.93
CA PHE A 120 -18.11 9.56 16.84
C PHE A 120 -17.32 9.47 18.16
N PRO A 121 -17.37 10.50 19.01
CA PRO A 121 -16.56 10.56 20.23
C PRO A 121 -16.84 9.42 21.23
N ASN A 122 -18.00 8.78 21.13
CA ASN A 122 -18.42 7.69 22.03
C ASN A 122 -18.06 6.28 21.52
N ILE A 123 -17.48 6.16 20.31
CA ILE A 123 -17.04 4.86 19.78
C ILE A 123 -15.56 4.66 20.15
N PRO A 124 -15.19 3.55 20.81
CA PRO A 124 -13.79 3.25 21.07
C PRO A 124 -13.07 2.97 19.74
N VAL A 125 -12.42 4.00 19.20
CA VAL A 125 -11.73 3.91 17.89
C VAL A 125 -10.43 3.13 17.98
N VAL A 126 -9.82 3.05 19.17
CA VAL A 126 -8.54 2.36 19.35
C VAL A 126 -8.79 0.87 19.57
N GLY A 127 -8.89 0.14 18.46
CA GLY A 127 -8.95 -1.33 18.45
C GLY A 127 -7.65 -1.97 17.95
N ALA A 128 -7.53 -3.28 18.14
CA ALA A 128 -6.38 -4.06 17.68
C ALA A 128 -6.14 -3.94 16.16
N ASP A 129 -7.21 -3.74 15.38
CA ASP A 129 -7.13 -3.61 13.93
C ASP A 129 -6.50 -2.29 13.49
N ILE A 130 -6.75 -1.21 14.22
CA ILE A 130 -6.12 0.10 13.99
C ILE A 130 -4.63 0.03 14.28
N LEU A 131 -4.26 -0.54 15.43
CA LEU A 131 -2.86 -0.71 15.80
C LEU A 131 -2.11 -1.57 14.77
N LYS A 132 -2.72 -2.67 14.31
CA LYS A 132 -2.16 -3.54 13.27
C LYS A 132 -1.98 -2.81 11.93
N SER A 133 -2.93 -1.97 11.55
CA SER A 133 -2.85 -1.18 10.31
C SER A 133 -1.76 -0.11 10.40
N LEU A 134 -1.65 0.58 11.53
CA LEU A 134 -0.57 1.55 11.79
C LEU A 134 0.81 0.88 11.77
N LEU A 135 0.98 -0.26 12.43
CA LEU A 135 2.22 -1.02 12.42
C LEU A 135 2.60 -1.46 11.01
N SER A 136 1.65 -1.99 10.25
CA SER A 136 1.88 -2.43 8.87
C SER A 136 2.32 -1.27 7.97
N SER A 137 1.65 -0.11 8.06
CA SER A 137 2.00 1.09 7.29
C SER A 137 3.33 1.69 7.72
N SER A 138 3.63 1.65 9.02
CA SER A 138 4.93 2.10 9.56
C SER A 138 6.08 1.23 9.05
N ILE A 139 5.91 -0.09 9.02
CA ILE A 139 6.91 -1.01 8.47
C ILE A 139 7.15 -0.71 6.98
N ALA A 140 6.07 -0.52 6.21
CA ALA A 140 6.19 -0.20 4.79
C ALA A 140 6.95 1.11 4.55
N LEU A 141 6.68 2.15 5.34
CA LEU A 141 7.25 3.47 5.16
C LEU A 141 8.67 3.59 5.76
N PHE A 142 8.89 3.09 6.98
CA PHE A 142 10.15 3.34 7.71
C PHE A 142 11.20 2.24 7.52
N ILE A 143 10.82 1.04 7.11
CA ILE A 143 11.74 -0.06 6.87
C ILE A 143 11.92 -0.28 5.37
N TRP A 144 10.84 -0.53 4.63
CA TRP A 144 10.94 -0.91 3.22
C TRP A 144 11.27 0.27 2.29
N ALA A 145 10.72 1.47 2.53
CA ALA A 145 11.04 2.60 1.68
C ALA A 145 12.52 2.99 1.77
N PRO A 146 13.15 3.20 2.96
CA PRO A 146 14.58 3.45 3.06
C PRO A 146 15.44 2.32 2.49
N TYR A 147 15.03 1.06 2.67
CA TYR A 147 15.72 -0.08 2.07
C TYR A 147 15.75 0.02 0.54
N LEU A 148 14.63 0.36 -0.10
CA LEU A 148 14.55 0.51 -1.55
C LEU A 148 15.45 1.62 -2.09
N PHE A 149 15.64 2.70 -1.34
CA PHE A 149 16.50 3.82 -1.77
C PHE A 149 17.97 3.59 -1.49
N LYS A 150 18.33 2.93 -0.37
CA LYS A 150 19.72 2.77 0.08
C LYS A 150 20.38 1.47 -0.39
N SER A 151 19.60 0.42 -0.67
CA SER A 151 20.16 -0.89 -1.03
C SER A 151 20.75 -0.88 -2.44
N GLU A 152 22.01 -1.29 -2.56
CA GLU A 152 22.67 -1.49 -3.87
C GLU A 152 21.92 -2.52 -4.73
N ARG A 153 21.37 -3.56 -4.12
CA ARG A 153 20.57 -4.57 -4.82
C ARG A 153 19.32 -3.97 -5.45
N SER A 154 18.63 -3.09 -4.73
CA SER A 154 17.48 -2.36 -5.26
C SER A 154 17.89 -1.43 -6.39
N ARG A 155 19.05 -0.73 -6.28
CA ARG A 155 19.57 0.15 -7.31
C ARG A 155 19.89 -0.60 -8.60
N ASN A 156 20.47 -1.80 -8.49
CA ASN A 156 20.83 -2.63 -9.63
C ASN A 156 19.64 -3.38 -10.25
N THR A 157 18.53 -3.53 -9.52
CA THR A 157 17.32 -4.20 -10.01
C THR A 157 16.39 -3.26 -10.75
N PHE A 158 16.21 -2.03 -10.23
CA PHE A 158 15.28 -1.03 -10.79
C PHE A 158 16.07 0.06 -11.55
N VAL A 159 16.43 -0.26 -12.77
CA VAL A 159 17.29 0.58 -13.63
C VAL A 159 16.61 1.08 -14.91
N LEU A 160 15.41 0.58 -15.25
CA LEU A 160 14.66 0.90 -16.46
C LEU A 160 13.70 2.08 -16.27
#